data_6ed5ac0bf6c7995e88eb9421d1dd1988
#
_entry.id   6ed5ac0bf6c7995e88eb9421d1dd1988
#
_cell.length_a   1.000
_cell.length_b   1.000
_cell.length_c   1.000
_cell.angle_alpha   90.00
_cell.angle_beta   90.00
_cell.angle_gamma   90.00
#
_symmetry.space_group_name_H-M   'P 1'
#
loop_
_entity.id
_entity.type
_entity.pdbx_description
1 polymer ?
#
loop_
_entity_poly.entity_id
_entity_poly.type
_entity_poly.pdbx_seq_one_letter_code
_entity_poly.pdbx_strand_id
1 'polypeptide(L)'
;MLTTEKAFDILPYVSDIYEKIDIKEFINEYREKNKGNKDDIEQKQILSGLDLFSFILKQSGKVKEEFFEIVAIAEDMKVEDVKKQSFAKTIKTIKEIFTDKELTDFFKEAMQ
;
A
#
# COMPACT_ATOMS: atom_id res chain seq x y z
N MET A 1 -7.52 1.69 12.89
CA MET A 1 -6.44 0.70 13.13
C MET A 1 -6.83 -0.67 12.56
N LEU A 2 -5.91 -1.30 11.86
CA LEU A 2 -6.16 -2.63 11.30
C LEU A 2 -5.98 -3.71 12.37
N THR A 3 -6.99 -4.56 12.51
CA THR A 3 -6.86 -5.75 13.35
C THR A 3 -6.07 -6.83 12.58
N THR A 4 -5.59 -7.84 13.31
CA THR A 4 -4.91 -8.98 12.69
C THR A 4 -5.83 -9.66 11.67
N GLU A 5 -7.10 -9.85 12.00
CA GLU A 5 -8.06 -10.48 11.10
C GLU A 5 -8.20 -9.68 9.80
N LYS A 6 -8.37 -8.36 9.91
CA LYS A 6 -8.48 -7.50 8.73
C LYS A 6 -7.21 -7.52 7.90
N ALA A 7 -6.04 -7.53 8.56
CA ALA A 7 -4.76 -7.61 7.85
C ALA A 7 -4.66 -8.87 7.01
N PHE A 8 -5.03 -10.03 7.57
CA PHE A 8 -5.05 -11.27 6.82
C PHE A 8 -6.04 -11.26 5.66
N ASP A 9 -7.20 -10.63 5.86
CA ASP A 9 -8.19 -10.51 4.79
C ASP A 9 -7.73 -9.60 3.66
N ILE A 10 -6.92 -8.59 3.98
CA ILE A 10 -6.39 -7.63 3.02
C ILE A 10 -5.20 -8.20 2.22
N LEU A 11 -4.39 -9.06 2.84
CA LEU A 11 -3.15 -9.57 2.24
C LEU A 11 -3.29 -10.11 0.81
N PRO A 12 -4.32 -10.93 0.49
CA PRO A 12 -4.44 -11.43 -0.89
C PRO A 12 -4.59 -10.30 -1.91
N TYR A 13 -5.30 -9.24 -1.54
CA TYR A 13 -5.50 -8.09 -2.43
C TYR A 13 -4.22 -7.27 -2.59
N VAL A 14 -3.45 -7.12 -1.51
CA VAL A 14 -2.15 -6.44 -1.59
C VAL A 14 -1.19 -7.24 -2.48
N SER A 15 -1.20 -8.57 -2.33
CA SER A 15 -0.40 -9.44 -3.19
C SER A 15 -0.78 -9.26 -4.67
N ASP A 16 -2.08 -9.21 -4.96
CA ASP A 16 -2.56 -8.98 -6.32
C ASP A 16 -2.11 -7.62 -6.87
N ILE A 17 -2.14 -6.59 -6.02
CA ILE A 17 -1.64 -5.25 -6.41
C ILE A 17 -0.17 -5.35 -6.81
N TYR A 18 0.65 -6.00 -6.00
CA TYR A 18 2.08 -6.12 -6.28
C TYR A 18 2.36 -6.92 -7.56
N GLU A 19 1.50 -7.87 -7.89
CA GLU A 19 1.64 -8.62 -9.14
C GLU A 19 1.23 -7.78 -10.35
N LYS A 20 0.20 -6.95 -10.22
CA LYS A 20 -0.32 -6.14 -11.32
C LYS A 20 0.53 -4.91 -11.61
N ILE A 21 1.17 -4.33 -10.58
CA ILE A 21 2.13 -3.24 -10.76
C ILE A 21 3.53 -3.84 -10.80
N ASP A 22 4.46 -3.15 -11.44
CA ASP A 22 5.84 -3.64 -11.47
C ASP A 22 6.58 -3.18 -10.22
N ILE A 23 6.39 -3.93 -9.13
CA ILE A 23 7.01 -3.60 -7.84
C ILE A 23 8.54 -3.69 -7.91
N LYS A 24 9.08 -4.54 -8.78
CA LYS A 24 10.52 -4.64 -8.97
C LYS A 24 11.10 -3.35 -9.53
N GLU A 25 10.38 -2.73 -10.47
CA GLU A 25 10.76 -1.44 -11.01
C GLU A 25 10.80 -0.38 -9.91
N PHE A 26 9.78 -0.36 -9.05
CA PHE A 26 9.75 0.55 -7.91
C PHE A 26 10.95 0.34 -6.99
N ILE A 27 11.26 -0.91 -6.65
CA ILE A 27 12.38 -1.23 -5.77
C ILE A 27 13.70 -0.77 -6.37
N ASN A 28 13.89 -1.02 -7.66
CA ASN A 28 15.11 -0.60 -8.35
C ASN A 28 15.26 0.92 -8.37
N GLU A 29 14.20 1.63 -8.70
CA GLU A 29 14.20 3.09 -8.69
C GLU A 29 14.49 3.65 -7.30
N TYR A 30 13.89 3.05 -6.28
CA TYR A 30 14.11 3.46 -4.90
C TYR A 30 15.55 3.26 -4.48
N ARG A 31 16.15 2.12 -4.83
CA ARG A 31 17.56 1.83 -4.52
C ARG A 31 18.50 2.82 -5.21
N GLU A 32 18.22 3.15 -6.46
CA GLU A 32 19.03 4.13 -7.21
C GLU A 32 19.00 5.50 -6.54
N LYS A 33 17.80 5.96 -6.16
CA LYS A 33 17.65 7.27 -5.52
C LYS A 33 18.33 7.35 -4.17
N ASN A 34 18.44 6.23 -3.45
CA ASN A 34 18.95 6.21 -2.08
C ASN A 34 20.34 5.63 -1.97
N LYS A 35 21.00 5.41 -3.10
CA LYS A 35 22.37 4.89 -3.14
C LYS A 35 23.34 5.92 -2.57
N GLY A 36 23.97 5.58 -1.46
CA GLY A 36 24.94 6.46 -0.81
C GLY A 36 24.41 7.24 0.39
N ASN A 37 23.12 7.25 0.61
CA ASN A 37 22.52 7.88 1.80
C ASN A 37 22.34 6.86 2.91
N LYS A 38 23.23 6.90 3.90
CA LYS A 38 23.17 6.02 5.07
C LYS A 38 22.42 6.66 6.23
N ASP A 39 21.85 7.84 6.02
CA ASP A 39 21.26 8.60 7.11
C ASP A 39 19.83 8.16 7.39
N ASP A 40 19.58 7.82 8.64
CA ASP A 40 18.26 7.69 9.26
C ASP A 40 17.34 6.62 8.65
N ILE A 41 17.47 5.41 9.18
CA ILE A 41 16.64 4.25 8.79
C ILE A 41 15.16 4.54 8.94
N GLU A 42 14.75 5.32 9.97
CA GLU A 42 13.34 5.65 10.20
C GLU A 42 12.80 6.58 9.13
N GLN A 43 13.55 7.62 8.76
CA GLN A 43 13.17 8.52 7.67
C GLN A 43 13.07 7.77 6.34
N LYS A 44 13.99 6.84 6.10
CA LYS A 44 13.96 6.02 4.89
C LYS A 44 12.74 5.11 4.84
N GLN A 45 12.31 4.58 5.99
CA GLN A 45 11.10 3.74 6.04
C GLN A 45 9.85 4.54 5.77
N ILE A 46 9.73 5.75 6.34
CA ILE A 46 8.59 6.63 6.11
C ILE A 46 8.55 7.07 4.64
N LEU A 47 9.69 7.51 4.11
CA LEU A 47 9.79 7.90 2.70
C LEU A 47 9.48 6.73 1.77
N SER A 48 9.91 5.53 2.14
CA SER A 48 9.62 4.32 1.37
C SER A 48 8.12 4.04 1.30
N GLY A 49 7.41 4.21 2.42
CA GLY A 49 5.96 4.03 2.46
C GLY A 49 5.23 5.04 1.59
N LEU A 50 5.64 6.32 1.66
CA LEU A 50 5.04 7.37 0.84
C LEU A 50 5.37 7.20 -0.64
N ASP A 51 6.60 6.81 -0.95
CA ASP A 51 7.02 6.56 -2.32
C ASP A 51 6.26 5.39 -2.93
N LEU A 52 6.08 4.32 -2.16
CA LEU A 52 5.31 3.16 -2.58
C LEU A 52 3.85 3.55 -2.82
N PHE A 53 3.27 4.32 -1.90
CA PHE A 53 1.89 4.80 -2.04
C PHE A 53 1.73 5.61 -3.32
N SER A 54 2.66 6.53 -3.59
CA SER A 54 2.64 7.36 -4.81
C SER A 54 2.75 6.51 -6.07
N PHE A 55 3.62 5.51 -6.06
CA PHE A 55 3.80 4.60 -7.19
C PHE A 55 2.51 3.82 -7.47
N ILE A 56 1.88 3.31 -6.40
CA ILE A 56 0.63 2.56 -6.51
C ILE A 56 -0.48 3.46 -7.04
N LEU A 57 -0.56 4.71 -6.58
CA LEU A 57 -1.56 5.66 -7.08
C LEU A 57 -1.43 5.91 -8.57
N LYS A 58 -0.21 5.99 -9.08
CA LYS A 58 0.02 6.17 -10.52
C LYS A 58 -0.47 4.97 -11.33
N GLN A 59 -0.51 3.79 -10.70
CA GLN A 59 -0.97 2.56 -11.33
C GLN A 59 -2.41 2.21 -10.97
N SER A 60 -3.14 3.14 -10.33
CA SER A 60 -4.45 2.86 -9.73
C SER A 60 -5.48 2.30 -10.73
N GLY A 61 -5.38 2.68 -12.00
CA GLY A 61 -6.27 2.13 -13.02
C GLY A 61 -6.15 0.62 -13.17
N LYS A 62 -4.99 0.05 -12.89
CA LYS A 62 -4.75 -1.39 -12.98
C LYS A 62 -5.24 -2.15 -11.76
N VAL A 63 -5.33 -1.47 -10.61
CA VAL A 63 -5.59 -2.11 -9.31
C VAL A 63 -6.82 -1.54 -8.62
N LYS A 64 -7.70 -0.93 -9.37
CA LYS A 64 -8.90 -0.28 -8.87
C LYS A 64 -9.78 -1.22 -8.04
N GLU A 65 -10.01 -2.43 -8.55
CA GLU A 65 -10.87 -3.41 -7.87
C GLU A 65 -10.26 -3.85 -6.55
N GLU A 66 -8.95 -4.05 -6.52
CA GLU A 66 -8.25 -4.44 -5.30
C GLU A 66 -8.34 -3.33 -4.24
N PHE A 67 -8.25 -2.06 -4.66
CA PHE A 67 -8.42 -0.94 -3.74
C PHE A 67 -9.81 -0.95 -3.10
N PHE A 68 -10.85 -1.18 -3.89
CA PHE A 68 -12.20 -1.22 -3.36
C PHE A 68 -12.37 -2.33 -2.31
N GLU A 69 -11.83 -3.51 -2.59
CA GLU A 69 -11.89 -4.63 -1.65
C GLU A 69 -11.12 -4.34 -0.36
N ILE A 70 -9.92 -3.77 -0.47
CA ILE A 70 -9.09 -3.43 0.68
C ILE A 70 -9.80 -2.40 1.58
N VAL A 71 -10.35 -1.35 0.98
CA VAL A 71 -11.04 -0.31 1.74
C VAL A 71 -12.31 -0.86 2.38
N ALA A 72 -13.05 -1.71 1.66
CA ALA A 72 -14.25 -2.34 2.19
C ALA A 72 -13.94 -3.15 3.44
N ILE A 73 -12.86 -3.92 3.42
CA ILE A 73 -12.42 -4.70 4.58
C ILE A 73 -11.99 -3.77 5.72
N ALA A 74 -11.17 -2.77 5.42
CA ALA A 74 -10.63 -1.86 6.44
C ALA A 74 -11.71 -1.05 7.12
N GLU A 75 -12.73 -0.64 6.40
CA GLU A 75 -13.80 0.22 6.92
C GLU A 75 -15.08 -0.55 7.30
N ASP A 76 -15.07 -1.87 7.21
CA ASP A 76 -16.23 -2.73 7.52
C ASP A 76 -17.48 -2.32 6.72
N MET A 77 -17.32 -2.16 5.40
CA MET A 77 -18.42 -1.78 4.54
C MET A 77 -18.40 -2.61 3.27
N LYS A 78 -19.47 -2.53 2.51
CA LYS A 78 -19.57 -3.21 1.22
C LYS A 78 -18.82 -2.43 0.15
N VAL A 79 -18.31 -3.13 -0.86
CA VAL A 79 -17.63 -2.50 -2.00
C VAL A 79 -18.54 -1.43 -2.63
N GLU A 80 -19.83 -1.70 -2.75
CA GLU A 80 -20.78 -0.74 -3.32
C GLU A 80 -20.78 0.58 -2.56
N ASP A 81 -20.65 0.51 -1.22
CA ASP A 81 -20.62 1.71 -0.37
C ASP A 81 -19.28 2.45 -0.51
N VAL A 82 -18.18 1.73 -0.68
CA VAL A 82 -16.87 2.33 -0.95
C VAL A 82 -16.92 3.17 -2.22
N LYS A 83 -17.54 2.63 -3.27
CA LYS A 83 -17.66 3.31 -4.56
C LYS A 83 -18.45 4.62 -4.47
N LYS A 84 -19.32 4.72 -3.49
CA LYS A 84 -20.21 5.88 -3.30
C LYS A 84 -19.66 6.91 -2.32
N GLN A 85 -18.72 6.55 -1.46
CA GLN A 85 -18.19 7.49 -0.47
C GLN A 85 -17.24 8.50 -1.12
N SER A 86 -16.88 9.55 -0.36
CA SER A 86 -15.98 10.57 -0.90
C SER A 86 -14.62 9.99 -1.26
N PHE A 87 -14.06 10.47 -2.36
CA PHE A 87 -12.74 10.07 -2.82
C PHE A 87 -11.68 10.34 -1.76
N ALA A 88 -11.78 11.49 -1.09
CA ALA A 88 -10.82 11.88 -0.05
C ALA A 88 -10.78 10.84 1.09
N LYS A 89 -11.93 10.33 1.50
CA LYS A 89 -12.01 9.32 2.56
C LYS A 89 -11.36 8.00 2.12
N THR A 90 -11.64 7.59 0.90
CA THR A 90 -11.06 6.37 0.32
C THR A 90 -9.54 6.47 0.25
N ILE A 91 -9.02 7.58 -0.25
CA ILE A 91 -7.58 7.79 -0.38
C ILE A 91 -6.90 7.84 0.98
N LYS A 92 -7.56 8.47 1.97
CA LYS A 92 -7.02 8.50 3.33
C LYS A 92 -6.83 7.09 3.89
N THR A 93 -7.82 6.23 3.71
CA THR A 93 -7.75 4.85 4.19
C THR A 93 -6.64 4.07 3.48
N ILE A 94 -6.55 4.19 2.16
CA ILE A 94 -5.49 3.54 1.39
C ILE A 94 -4.12 4.01 1.87
N LYS A 95 -3.96 5.31 2.05
CA LYS A 95 -2.71 5.88 2.54
C LYS A 95 -2.33 5.31 3.91
N GLU A 96 -3.28 5.24 4.83
CA GLU A 96 -3.05 4.69 6.17
C GLU A 96 -2.57 3.25 6.11
N ILE A 97 -3.16 2.44 5.23
CA ILE A 97 -2.77 1.04 5.07
C ILE A 97 -1.35 0.91 4.51
N PHE A 98 -1.04 1.64 3.45
CA PHE A 98 0.26 1.49 2.77
C PHE A 98 1.40 2.22 3.48
N THR A 99 1.10 3.11 4.42
CA THR A 99 2.12 3.77 5.25
C THR A 99 2.19 3.21 6.67
N ASP A 100 1.37 2.22 7.00
CA ASP A 100 1.44 1.54 8.29
C ASP A 100 2.76 0.78 8.39
N LYS A 101 3.53 1.09 9.44
CA LYS A 101 4.87 0.54 9.59
C LYS A 101 4.88 -0.97 9.70
N GLU A 102 3.98 -1.54 10.50
CA GLU A 102 3.92 -2.99 10.69
C GLU A 102 3.60 -3.71 9.39
N LEU A 103 2.62 -3.20 8.64
CA LEU A 103 2.25 -3.79 7.36
C LEU A 103 3.37 -3.64 6.33
N THR A 104 3.99 -2.47 6.28
CA THR A 104 5.09 -2.20 5.35
C THR A 104 6.26 -3.14 5.61
N ASP A 105 6.64 -3.31 6.87
CA ASP A 105 7.73 -4.20 7.25
C ASP A 105 7.39 -5.65 6.92
N PHE A 106 6.15 -6.06 7.20
CA PHE A 106 5.68 -7.40 6.86
C PHE A 106 5.76 -7.66 5.35
N PHE A 107 5.29 -6.71 4.55
CA PHE A 107 5.32 -6.86 3.09
C PHE A 107 6.74 -6.92 2.55
N LYS A 108 7.66 -6.14 3.11
CA LYS A 108 9.06 -6.19 2.73
C LYS A 108 9.67 -7.56 2.98
N GLU A 109 9.39 -8.14 4.14
CA GLU A 109 9.88 -9.48 4.48
C GLU A 109 9.29 -10.53 3.55
N ALA A 110 7.99 -10.42 3.25
CA ALA A 110 7.31 -11.38 2.39
C ALA A 110 7.82 -11.34 0.95
N MET A 111 8.37 -10.20 0.50
CA MET A 111 8.85 -10.03 -0.86
C MET A 111 10.31 -10.36 -1.06
N GLN A 112 11.02 -10.70 -0.01
CA GLN A 112 12.43 -11.07 -0.09
C GLN A 112 12.62 -12.51 -0.51
#